data_a9e03614f3dba010bf8dc4c00db091e1
#
_entry.id   a9e03614f3dba010bf8dc4c00db091e1
#
_cell.length_a   1.000
_cell.length_b   1.000
_cell.length_c   1.000
_cell.angle_alpha   90.00
_cell.angle_beta   90.00
_cell.angle_gamma   90.00
#
_symmetry.space_group_name_H-M   'P 1'
#
loop_
_entity.id
_entity.type
_entity.pdbx_description
1 polymer ?
#
loop_
_entity_poly.entity_id
_entity_poly.type
_entity_poly.pdbx_seq_one_letter_code
_entity_poly.pdbx_strand_id
1 'polypeptide(L)'
;MKLDQRSLEIICLSAITKSAKCMDKAITRQITKEHFVHIEPNDTSSYTQKMYDFIMKYWERSGGSLLTGFVLESSLNESNIKDYTRRKYISLWDEIENFDFDENDFHEVSSLLKKNKGLRTLTKTFESSNSFLANGDLSKTVESIQKDLDEIQDELSEKFSEIQNFDVSNSADFFKKEYEKRLTQPELFKGIECGISNIDSKTFGWMPGQIIVFLAPSSGGKSVMLLNSALHANKVCKKKVLYLSFEMNSWLCLLRHVSLNFEIPYDQIKGTDLSPDEMKTIYDGLKGQEDGPYFEYDVNMEDPTPEYIDQKIRELIATKGKPDLLVVDYIGNMTVRKATNGAKDWENQSQAVKGLFLLAKRYNIPVLTAQQINRDTIRDSRKSKDEKKFMSYDQAAASGGQNLMHLCTYAIAMEPNREHGYCILHPVKMRDAWFNPFPIRMNREFNKVTELDEEEQNQILALHGVATGNTAVKEVLKTDRPDGKTPIKRSTSSVHDEKALGNETEEDEEEFTPINFDDDRELSVPDWMLYESH
;
A
#
# COMPACT_ATOMS: atom_id res chain seq x y z
N MET A 1 -35.02 16.06 4.38
CA MET A 1 -36.17 15.16 4.11
C MET A 1 -35.62 13.73 4.09
N LYS A 2 -36.08 12.80 4.93
CA LYS A 2 -35.64 11.38 4.83
C LYS A 2 -36.39 10.80 3.62
N LEU A 3 -35.66 10.51 2.55
CA LEU A 3 -36.20 9.78 1.42
C LEU A 3 -36.50 8.33 1.88
N ASP A 4 -37.70 7.84 1.54
CA ASP A 4 -38.05 6.45 1.78
C ASP A 4 -37.38 5.50 0.77
N GLN A 5 -37.45 4.22 0.99
CA GLN A 5 -36.80 3.21 0.15
C GLN A 5 -37.30 3.30 -1.31
N ARG A 6 -38.62 3.48 -1.51
CA ARG A 6 -39.21 3.57 -2.84
C ARG A 6 -38.69 4.78 -3.62
N SER A 7 -38.67 5.95 -2.99
CA SER A 7 -38.15 7.18 -3.60
C SER A 7 -36.69 7.03 -4.02
N LEU A 8 -35.84 6.42 -3.18
CA LEU A 8 -34.44 6.15 -3.54
C LEU A 8 -34.31 5.23 -4.76
N GLU A 9 -35.15 4.20 -4.84
CA GLU A 9 -35.18 3.27 -5.97
C GLU A 9 -35.61 3.94 -7.27
N ILE A 10 -36.65 4.79 -7.24
CA ILE A 10 -37.12 5.56 -8.41
C ILE A 10 -36.06 6.55 -8.89
N ILE A 11 -35.44 7.30 -7.96
CA ILE A 11 -34.37 8.23 -8.32
C ILE A 11 -33.20 7.49 -8.98
N CYS A 12 -32.78 6.37 -8.42
CA CYS A 12 -31.70 5.57 -8.99
C CYS A 12 -32.05 5.04 -10.40
N LEU A 13 -33.26 4.50 -10.58
CA LEU A 13 -33.74 4.01 -11.88
C LEU A 13 -33.84 5.15 -12.91
N SER A 14 -34.35 6.32 -12.52
CA SER A 14 -34.39 7.50 -13.38
C SER A 14 -33.00 7.95 -13.82
N ALA A 15 -32.06 7.95 -12.89
CA ALA A 15 -30.68 8.35 -13.18
C ALA A 15 -30.00 7.43 -14.20
N ILE A 16 -30.09 6.10 -14.01
CA ILE A 16 -29.42 5.13 -14.89
C ILE A 16 -30.12 4.97 -16.26
N THR A 17 -31.38 5.35 -16.39
CA THR A 17 -32.09 5.33 -17.69
C THR A 17 -31.86 6.58 -18.51
N LYS A 18 -31.51 7.71 -17.88
CA LYS A 18 -31.33 9.00 -18.56
C LYS A 18 -29.87 9.38 -18.78
N SER A 19 -28.94 8.83 -18.01
CA SER A 19 -27.52 9.18 -18.07
C SER A 19 -26.63 7.95 -18.12
N ALA A 20 -25.89 7.78 -19.24
CA ALA A 20 -24.86 6.76 -19.36
C ALA A 20 -23.80 6.87 -18.27
N LYS A 21 -23.46 8.10 -17.87
CA LYS A 21 -22.52 8.36 -16.76
C LYS A 21 -23.04 7.86 -15.41
N CYS A 22 -24.35 7.98 -15.16
CA CYS A 22 -24.95 7.41 -13.96
C CYS A 22 -25.03 5.88 -14.04
N MET A 23 -25.25 5.32 -15.23
CA MET A 23 -25.20 3.87 -15.44
C MET A 23 -23.81 3.32 -15.14
N ASP A 24 -22.75 3.92 -15.68
CA ASP A 24 -21.36 3.54 -15.39
C ASP A 24 -21.03 3.66 -13.90
N LYS A 25 -21.50 4.73 -13.25
CA LYS A 25 -21.37 4.89 -11.80
C LYS A 25 -22.12 3.80 -11.03
N ALA A 26 -23.32 3.39 -11.47
CA ALA A 26 -24.08 2.30 -10.82
C ALA A 26 -23.33 0.98 -10.90
N ILE A 27 -22.76 0.66 -12.06
CA ILE A 27 -21.94 -0.54 -12.28
C ILE A 27 -20.68 -0.48 -11.41
N THR A 28 -19.94 0.64 -11.47
CA THR A 28 -18.71 0.83 -10.70
C THR A 28 -18.97 0.76 -9.20
N ARG A 29 -20.05 1.33 -8.71
CA ARG A 29 -20.46 1.28 -7.30
C ARG A 29 -21.12 -0.04 -6.91
N GLN A 30 -21.16 -1.01 -7.81
CA GLN A 30 -21.76 -2.33 -7.58
C GLN A 30 -23.21 -2.26 -7.07
N ILE A 31 -23.99 -1.32 -7.58
CA ILE A 31 -25.42 -1.33 -7.35
C ILE A 31 -25.99 -2.57 -8.05
N THR A 32 -26.73 -3.37 -7.32
CA THR A 32 -27.29 -4.64 -7.78
C THR A 32 -28.80 -4.67 -7.53
N LYS A 33 -29.49 -5.63 -8.09
CA LYS A 33 -30.94 -5.80 -7.90
C LYS A 33 -31.34 -5.96 -6.41
N GLU A 34 -30.46 -6.43 -5.55
CA GLU A 34 -30.69 -6.60 -4.11
C GLU A 34 -30.86 -5.27 -3.36
N HIS A 35 -30.49 -4.15 -3.97
CA HIS A 35 -30.73 -2.80 -3.42
C HIS A 35 -32.18 -2.35 -3.63
N PHE A 36 -32.91 -2.99 -4.55
CA PHE A 36 -34.29 -2.67 -4.95
C PHE A 36 -35.25 -3.70 -4.32
N VAL A 37 -35.91 -3.33 -3.27
CA VAL A 37 -36.72 -4.25 -2.46
C VAL A 37 -38.12 -3.75 -2.16
N HIS A 38 -38.49 -2.57 -2.65
CA HIS A 38 -39.82 -2.03 -2.41
C HIS A 38 -40.86 -2.93 -3.03
N ILE A 39 -41.83 -3.32 -2.22
CA ILE A 39 -43.01 -4.11 -2.65
C ILE A 39 -44.25 -3.27 -2.31
N GLU A 40 -45.08 -3.00 -3.34
CA GLU A 40 -46.32 -2.26 -3.12
C GLU A 40 -47.34 -3.11 -2.36
N PRO A 41 -48.27 -2.46 -1.62
CA PRO A 41 -49.37 -3.15 -1.00
C PRO A 41 -50.13 -4.01 -2.03
N ASN A 42 -50.38 -5.26 -1.68
CA ASN A 42 -51.02 -6.30 -2.53
C ASN A 42 -50.15 -6.89 -3.65
N ASP A 43 -48.88 -6.56 -3.77
CA ASP A 43 -47.96 -7.22 -4.69
C ASP A 43 -47.10 -8.26 -3.93
N THR A 44 -46.65 -9.27 -4.64
CA THR A 44 -45.82 -10.38 -4.09
C THR A 44 -44.34 -10.23 -4.42
N SER A 45 -43.99 -9.23 -5.24
CA SER A 45 -42.61 -9.03 -5.71
C SER A 45 -42.32 -7.53 -5.99
N SER A 46 -41.07 -7.15 -5.87
CA SER A 46 -40.59 -5.81 -6.20
C SER A 46 -40.57 -5.60 -7.72
N TYR A 47 -41.32 -4.62 -8.21
CA TYR A 47 -41.27 -4.19 -9.61
C TYR A 47 -40.06 -3.37 -9.93
N THR A 48 -39.56 -2.57 -8.97
CA THR A 48 -38.34 -1.78 -9.12
C THR A 48 -37.12 -2.68 -9.26
N GLN A 49 -37.05 -3.79 -8.51
CA GLN A 49 -36.00 -4.80 -8.64
C GLN A 49 -35.98 -5.44 -10.03
N LYS A 50 -37.14 -5.82 -10.54
CA LYS A 50 -37.27 -6.42 -11.87
C LYS A 50 -37.00 -5.44 -12.99
N MET A 51 -37.38 -4.17 -12.81
CA MET A 51 -37.07 -3.08 -13.74
C MET A 51 -35.56 -2.85 -13.80
N TYR A 52 -34.89 -2.79 -12.66
CA TYR A 52 -33.44 -2.70 -12.62
C TYR A 52 -32.75 -3.85 -13.38
N ASP A 53 -33.16 -5.10 -13.11
CA ASP A 53 -32.61 -6.29 -13.77
C ASP A 53 -32.83 -6.24 -15.31
N PHE A 54 -33.99 -5.74 -15.75
CA PHE A 54 -34.29 -5.56 -17.16
C PHE A 54 -33.40 -4.46 -17.80
N ILE A 55 -33.23 -3.29 -17.15
CA ILE A 55 -32.39 -2.20 -17.61
C ILE A 55 -30.94 -2.67 -17.76
N MET A 56 -30.41 -3.37 -16.77
CA MET A 56 -29.04 -3.87 -16.81
C MET A 56 -28.81 -4.90 -17.92
N LYS A 57 -29.74 -5.84 -18.11
CA LYS A 57 -29.66 -6.82 -19.20
C LYS A 57 -29.76 -6.18 -20.58
N TYR A 58 -30.57 -5.13 -20.71
CA TYR A 58 -30.65 -4.37 -21.95
C TYR A 58 -29.35 -3.65 -22.24
N TRP A 59 -28.78 -2.95 -21.25
CA TRP A 59 -27.49 -2.26 -21.35
C TRP A 59 -26.36 -3.20 -21.82
N GLU A 60 -26.26 -4.37 -21.22
CA GLU A 60 -25.28 -5.38 -21.60
C GLU A 60 -25.45 -5.88 -23.04
N ARG A 61 -26.69 -6.15 -23.46
CA ARG A 61 -26.99 -6.69 -24.80
C ARG A 61 -26.89 -5.65 -25.91
N SER A 62 -27.21 -4.39 -25.61
CA SER A 62 -27.22 -3.30 -26.58
C SER A 62 -25.83 -2.67 -26.79
N GLY A 63 -24.79 -3.14 -26.07
CA GLY A 63 -23.45 -2.54 -26.13
C GLY A 63 -23.39 -1.16 -25.51
N GLY A 64 -24.15 -0.90 -24.42
CA GLY A 64 -24.13 0.34 -23.67
C GLY A 64 -25.16 1.40 -24.10
N SER A 65 -26.24 0.99 -24.75
CA SER A 65 -27.36 1.91 -25.08
C SER A 65 -28.35 2.00 -23.91
N LEU A 66 -28.84 3.20 -23.65
CA LEU A 66 -29.87 3.43 -22.61
C LEU A 66 -31.22 2.85 -23.05
N LEU A 67 -31.96 2.28 -22.10
CA LEU A 67 -33.32 1.77 -22.34
C LEU A 67 -34.27 2.95 -22.61
N THR A 68 -35.15 2.79 -23.60
CA THR A 68 -36.21 3.74 -23.92
C THR A 68 -37.60 3.13 -23.68
N GLY A 69 -38.61 3.96 -23.45
CA GLY A 69 -39.98 3.52 -23.27
C GLY A 69 -40.49 2.70 -24.43
N PHE A 70 -40.14 3.03 -25.66
CA PHE A 70 -40.52 2.27 -26.87
C PHE A 70 -39.97 0.81 -26.82
N VAL A 71 -38.71 0.64 -26.44
CA VAL A 71 -38.10 -0.68 -26.32
C VAL A 71 -38.73 -1.49 -25.20
N LEU A 72 -39.00 -0.84 -24.06
CA LEU A 72 -39.69 -1.50 -22.95
C LEU A 72 -41.08 -1.98 -23.36
N GLU A 73 -41.90 -1.12 -23.96
CA GLU A 73 -43.23 -1.47 -24.39
C GLU A 73 -43.23 -2.60 -25.43
N SER A 74 -42.34 -2.55 -26.41
CA SER A 74 -42.19 -3.63 -27.40
C SER A 74 -41.87 -4.96 -26.71
N SER A 75 -40.90 -4.95 -25.78
CA SER A 75 -40.52 -6.18 -25.03
C SER A 75 -41.65 -6.71 -24.15
N LEU A 76 -42.44 -5.81 -23.54
CA LEU A 76 -43.60 -6.19 -22.73
C LEU A 76 -44.73 -6.78 -23.59
N ASN A 77 -44.93 -6.29 -24.83
CA ASN A 77 -45.91 -6.77 -25.76
C ASN A 77 -45.56 -8.17 -26.33
N GLU A 78 -44.27 -8.43 -26.53
CA GLU A 78 -43.79 -9.74 -26.99
C GLU A 78 -43.79 -10.79 -25.86
N SER A 79 -43.84 -10.34 -24.60
CA SER A 79 -43.83 -11.23 -23.44
C SER A 79 -45.19 -11.75 -23.07
N ASN A 80 -45.29 -13.04 -22.63
CA ASN A 80 -46.54 -13.63 -22.19
C ASN A 80 -46.89 -13.29 -20.72
N ILE A 81 -46.93 -11.98 -20.40
CA ILE A 81 -47.25 -11.47 -19.06
C ILE A 81 -48.72 -11.05 -18.97
N LYS A 82 -49.29 -11.14 -17.76
CA LYS A 82 -50.66 -10.72 -17.48
C LYS A 82 -50.81 -9.20 -17.69
N ASP A 83 -51.94 -8.76 -18.21
CA ASP A 83 -52.26 -7.35 -18.44
C ASP A 83 -52.07 -6.48 -17.18
N TYR A 84 -52.43 -6.99 -16.02
CA TYR A 84 -52.19 -6.29 -14.75
C TYR A 84 -50.68 -5.99 -14.51
N THR A 85 -49.84 -6.99 -14.71
CA THR A 85 -48.40 -6.87 -14.56
C THR A 85 -47.81 -5.91 -15.58
N ARG A 86 -48.30 -5.97 -16.85
CA ARG A 86 -47.88 -5.04 -17.91
C ARG A 86 -48.18 -3.59 -17.55
N ARG A 87 -49.40 -3.29 -17.09
CA ARG A 87 -49.79 -1.94 -16.65
C ARG A 87 -48.92 -1.42 -15.50
N LYS A 88 -48.52 -2.30 -14.56
CA LYS A 88 -47.60 -1.91 -13.46
C LYS A 88 -46.24 -1.48 -13.99
N TYR A 89 -45.66 -2.20 -14.96
CA TYR A 89 -44.39 -1.80 -15.56
C TYR A 89 -44.48 -0.51 -16.34
N ILE A 90 -45.54 -0.29 -17.08
CA ILE A 90 -45.77 0.96 -17.82
C ILE A 90 -45.92 2.13 -16.84
N SER A 91 -46.75 1.99 -15.81
CA SER A 91 -46.92 3.01 -14.77
C SER A 91 -45.63 3.33 -14.04
N LEU A 92 -44.81 2.29 -13.73
CA LEU A 92 -43.49 2.48 -13.11
C LEU A 92 -42.52 3.23 -14.06
N TRP A 93 -42.55 2.91 -15.35
CA TRP A 93 -41.75 3.57 -16.36
C TRP A 93 -42.11 5.05 -16.50
N ASP A 94 -43.42 5.34 -16.56
CA ASP A 94 -43.91 6.74 -16.61
C ASP A 94 -43.44 7.55 -15.42
N GLU A 95 -43.38 6.95 -14.23
CA GLU A 95 -42.85 7.56 -13.02
C GLU A 95 -41.35 7.80 -13.14
N ILE A 96 -40.57 6.84 -13.62
CA ILE A 96 -39.13 6.92 -13.84
C ILE A 96 -38.81 8.00 -14.89
N GLU A 97 -39.54 8.03 -16.00
CA GLU A 97 -39.32 8.96 -17.12
C GLU A 97 -39.66 10.39 -16.74
N ASN A 98 -40.72 10.59 -15.96
CA ASN A 98 -41.15 11.92 -15.52
C ASN A 98 -40.43 12.43 -14.28
N PHE A 99 -39.62 11.60 -13.62
CA PHE A 99 -38.87 12.05 -12.45
C PHE A 99 -37.68 12.91 -12.88
N ASP A 100 -37.62 14.14 -12.39
CA ASP A 100 -36.48 15.02 -12.59
C ASP A 100 -35.40 14.79 -11.53
N PHE A 101 -34.15 14.57 -11.96
CA PHE A 101 -33.05 14.31 -11.04
C PHE A 101 -31.79 15.06 -11.44
N ASP A 102 -30.93 15.40 -10.46
CA ASP A 102 -29.59 15.96 -10.69
C ASP A 102 -28.55 14.81 -10.69
N GLU A 103 -27.70 14.75 -11.73
CA GLU A 103 -26.60 13.78 -11.82
C GLU A 103 -25.66 13.84 -10.60
N ASN A 104 -25.54 15.00 -9.95
CA ASN A 104 -24.71 15.18 -8.78
C ASN A 104 -25.25 14.44 -7.55
N ASP A 105 -26.58 14.26 -7.46
CA ASP A 105 -27.22 13.58 -6.34
C ASP A 105 -27.09 12.06 -6.42
N PHE A 106 -26.70 11.51 -7.56
CA PHE A 106 -26.57 10.05 -7.75
C PHE A 106 -25.63 9.39 -6.73
N HIS A 107 -24.56 10.10 -6.35
CA HIS A 107 -23.62 9.60 -5.36
C HIS A 107 -24.31 9.38 -4.01
N GLU A 108 -25.07 10.34 -3.53
CA GLU A 108 -25.78 10.25 -2.26
C GLU A 108 -26.86 9.17 -2.28
N VAL A 109 -27.67 9.14 -3.35
CA VAL A 109 -28.74 8.14 -3.53
C VAL A 109 -28.19 6.73 -3.54
N SER A 110 -27.13 6.46 -4.29
CA SER A 110 -26.49 5.15 -4.34
C SER A 110 -25.87 4.75 -2.98
N SER A 111 -25.28 5.69 -2.23
CA SER A 111 -24.77 5.47 -0.87
C SER A 111 -25.89 5.12 0.12
N LEU A 112 -27.04 5.79 0.02
CA LEU A 112 -28.21 5.49 0.86
C LEU A 112 -28.82 4.12 0.52
N LEU A 113 -28.89 3.72 -0.75
CA LEU A 113 -29.34 2.39 -1.15
C LEU A 113 -28.44 1.30 -0.55
N LYS A 114 -27.14 1.46 -0.61
CA LYS A 114 -26.16 0.56 0.02
C LYS A 114 -26.33 0.48 1.53
N LYS A 115 -26.45 1.62 2.18
CA LYS A 115 -26.71 1.69 3.62
C LYS A 115 -27.99 0.95 4.01
N ASN A 116 -29.05 1.14 3.24
CA ASN A 116 -30.32 0.45 3.49
C ASN A 116 -30.20 -1.06 3.28
N LYS A 117 -29.42 -1.52 2.29
CA LYS A 117 -29.11 -2.95 2.11
C LYS A 117 -28.35 -3.48 3.32
N GLY A 118 -27.30 -2.80 3.76
CA GLY A 118 -26.53 -3.18 4.95
C GLY A 118 -27.40 -3.29 6.21
N LEU A 119 -28.31 -2.34 6.43
CA LEU A 119 -29.26 -2.42 7.55
C LEU A 119 -30.18 -3.64 7.46
N ARG A 120 -30.68 -3.97 6.27
CA ARG A 120 -31.51 -5.19 6.07
C ARG A 120 -30.71 -6.47 6.32
N THR A 121 -29.47 -6.53 5.84
CA THR A 121 -28.58 -7.67 6.11
C THR A 121 -28.38 -7.83 7.61
N LEU A 122 -28.04 -6.76 8.36
CA LEU A 122 -27.91 -6.81 9.81
C LEU A 122 -29.19 -7.35 10.50
N THR A 123 -30.36 -6.85 10.11
CA THR A 123 -31.63 -7.32 10.69
C THR A 123 -31.80 -8.81 10.49
N LYS A 124 -31.58 -9.31 9.26
CA LYS A 124 -31.65 -10.75 8.95
C LYS A 124 -30.64 -11.57 9.73
N THR A 125 -29.41 -11.04 9.89
CA THR A 125 -28.34 -11.68 10.66
C THR A 125 -28.76 -11.85 12.12
N PHE A 126 -29.33 -10.82 12.74
CA PHE A 126 -29.82 -10.92 14.12
C PHE A 126 -30.98 -11.92 14.25
N GLU A 127 -31.91 -11.96 13.29
CA GLU A 127 -33.00 -12.94 13.26
C GLU A 127 -32.49 -14.36 13.13
N SER A 128 -31.56 -14.63 12.21
CA SER A 128 -30.96 -15.95 12.02
C SER A 128 -30.07 -16.36 13.20
N SER A 129 -29.32 -15.44 13.76
CA SER A 129 -28.46 -15.67 14.92
C SER A 129 -29.24 -16.09 16.17
N ASN A 130 -30.43 -15.54 16.36
CA ASN A 130 -31.32 -15.96 17.44
C ASN A 130 -31.69 -17.45 17.35
N SER A 131 -31.85 -18.00 16.15
CA SER A 131 -32.15 -19.43 15.95
C SER A 131 -30.95 -20.33 16.31
N PHE A 132 -29.73 -19.92 16.02
CA PHE A 132 -28.52 -20.67 16.39
C PHE A 132 -28.27 -20.60 17.91
N LEU A 133 -28.48 -19.43 18.52
CA LEU A 133 -28.38 -19.25 19.97
C LEU A 133 -29.39 -20.10 20.72
N ALA A 134 -30.62 -20.20 20.22
CA ALA A 134 -31.65 -21.07 20.81
C ALA A 134 -31.24 -22.55 20.77
N ASN A 135 -30.43 -22.96 19.81
CA ASN A 135 -29.86 -24.30 19.70
C ASN A 135 -28.52 -24.50 20.45
N GLY A 136 -28.04 -23.47 21.13
CA GLY A 136 -26.76 -23.51 21.88
C GLY A 136 -25.50 -23.52 21.03
N ASP A 137 -25.58 -23.23 19.73
CA ASP A 137 -24.43 -23.24 18.80
C ASP A 137 -23.80 -21.85 18.68
N LEU A 138 -23.03 -21.49 19.70
CA LEU A 138 -22.35 -20.19 19.78
C LEU A 138 -21.34 -19.99 18.63
N SER A 139 -20.63 -21.04 18.24
CA SER A 139 -19.60 -20.94 17.20
C SER A 139 -20.19 -20.57 15.84
N LYS A 140 -21.29 -21.24 15.43
CA LYS A 140 -21.98 -20.89 14.18
C LYS A 140 -22.62 -19.52 14.22
N THR A 141 -23.13 -19.12 15.38
CA THR A 141 -23.68 -17.77 15.59
C THR A 141 -22.61 -16.71 15.31
N VAL A 142 -21.42 -16.83 15.91
CA VAL A 142 -20.30 -15.89 15.74
C VAL A 142 -19.82 -15.90 14.28
N GLU A 143 -19.67 -17.06 13.68
CA GLU A 143 -19.20 -17.20 12.28
C GLU A 143 -20.18 -16.54 11.28
N SER A 144 -21.50 -16.73 11.48
CA SER A 144 -22.53 -16.10 10.67
C SER A 144 -22.52 -14.58 10.81
N ILE A 145 -22.47 -14.06 12.04
CA ILE A 145 -22.43 -12.61 12.30
C ILE A 145 -21.18 -12.01 11.67
N GLN A 146 -20.03 -12.65 11.80
CA GLN A 146 -18.76 -12.15 11.28
C GLN A 146 -18.77 -12.08 9.77
N LYS A 147 -19.29 -13.11 9.10
CA LYS A 147 -19.44 -13.14 7.64
C LYS A 147 -20.32 -11.99 7.13
N ASP A 148 -21.47 -11.78 7.75
CA ASP A 148 -22.43 -10.76 7.32
C ASP A 148 -21.92 -9.34 7.63
N LEU A 149 -21.17 -9.16 8.73
CA LEU A 149 -20.46 -7.90 9.02
C LEU A 149 -19.39 -7.60 7.99
N ASP A 150 -18.66 -8.61 7.53
CA ASP A 150 -17.67 -8.46 6.46
C ASP A 150 -18.33 -8.04 5.14
N GLU A 151 -19.46 -8.66 4.78
CA GLU A 151 -20.25 -8.29 3.60
C GLU A 151 -20.74 -6.85 3.69
N ILE A 152 -21.26 -6.42 4.85
CA ILE A 152 -21.73 -5.05 5.06
C ILE A 152 -20.58 -4.06 5.01
N GLN A 153 -19.43 -4.38 5.59
CA GLN A 153 -18.26 -3.51 5.51
C GLN A 153 -17.74 -3.39 4.08
N ASP A 154 -17.75 -4.49 3.32
CA ASP A 154 -17.38 -4.48 1.90
C ASP A 154 -18.37 -3.66 1.08
N GLU A 155 -19.67 -3.72 1.39
CA GLU A 155 -20.72 -2.93 0.76
C GLU A 155 -20.63 -1.43 1.08
N LEU A 156 -20.38 -1.11 2.36
CA LEU A 156 -20.30 0.28 2.85
C LEU A 156 -18.91 0.88 2.66
N SER A 157 -17.86 0.06 2.62
CA SER A 157 -16.55 0.59 2.27
C SER A 157 -16.67 1.13 0.86
N GLU A 158 -16.55 2.44 0.72
CA GLU A 158 -16.23 3.04 -0.55
C GLU A 158 -14.84 2.53 -0.94
N LYS A 159 -14.76 1.26 -1.37
CA LYS A 159 -13.58 0.66 -2.02
C LYS A 159 -13.41 1.25 -3.42
N PHE A 160 -13.46 2.56 -3.47
CA PHE A 160 -13.17 3.32 -4.65
C PHE A 160 -11.79 3.92 -4.45
N SER A 161 -10.83 3.21 -4.89
CA SER A 161 -10.25 3.66 -6.16
C SER A 161 -11.42 3.95 -7.11
N GLU A 162 -11.77 5.20 -7.29
CA GLU A 162 -12.28 5.63 -8.57
C GLU A 162 -11.36 4.91 -9.56
N ILE A 163 -11.88 3.81 -10.17
CA ILE A 163 -11.27 3.32 -11.40
C ILE A 163 -11.55 4.48 -12.33
N GLN A 164 -10.62 5.42 -12.33
CA GLN A 164 -10.65 6.54 -13.24
C GLN A 164 -10.29 5.93 -14.59
N ASN A 165 -11.31 5.33 -15.22
CA ASN A 165 -11.25 5.12 -16.64
C ASN A 165 -11.26 6.54 -17.24
N PHE A 166 -10.09 7.10 -17.45
CA PHE A 166 -9.98 8.36 -18.16
C PHE A 166 -9.44 8.07 -19.55
N ASP A 167 -10.10 8.64 -20.53
CA ASP A 167 -9.58 8.72 -21.87
C ASP A 167 -8.44 9.75 -21.88
N VAL A 168 -7.24 9.31 -22.27
CA VAL A 168 -6.05 10.17 -22.32
C VAL A 168 -6.31 11.41 -23.18
N SER A 169 -7.11 11.28 -24.25
CA SER A 169 -7.47 12.39 -25.13
C SER A 169 -8.27 13.51 -24.41
N ASN A 170 -8.96 13.18 -23.31
CA ASN A 170 -9.78 14.11 -22.51
C ASN A 170 -9.19 14.37 -21.11
N SER A 171 -7.91 14.05 -20.89
CA SER A 171 -7.30 14.10 -19.56
C SER A 171 -6.59 15.44 -19.24
N ALA A 172 -6.54 16.38 -20.17
CA ALA A 172 -5.77 17.63 -20.01
C ALA A 172 -6.22 18.44 -18.78
N ASP A 173 -7.50 18.66 -18.62
CA ASP A 173 -8.06 19.42 -17.49
C ASP A 173 -7.87 18.68 -16.16
N PHE A 174 -8.02 17.34 -16.18
CA PHE A 174 -7.76 16.51 -15.03
C PHE A 174 -6.29 16.60 -14.61
N PHE A 175 -5.36 16.47 -15.56
CA PHE A 175 -3.93 16.58 -15.29
C PHE A 175 -3.58 17.96 -14.72
N LYS A 176 -4.07 19.04 -15.35
CA LYS A 176 -3.85 20.42 -14.87
C LYS A 176 -4.32 20.57 -13.42
N LYS A 177 -5.55 20.18 -13.13
CA LYS A 177 -6.15 20.27 -11.79
C LYS A 177 -5.37 19.46 -10.74
N GLU A 178 -5.00 18.21 -11.06
CA GLU A 178 -4.23 17.36 -10.14
C GLU A 178 -2.81 17.90 -9.94
N TYR A 179 -2.19 18.44 -10.98
CA TYR A 179 -0.87 19.04 -10.88
C TYR A 179 -0.89 20.32 -10.03
N GLU A 180 -1.84 21.21 -10.26
CA GLU A 180 -2.05 22.43 -9.46
C GLU A 180 -2.30 22.09 -7.98
N LYS A 181 -3.09 21.04 -7.70
CA LYS A 181 -3.31 20.56 -6.34
C LYS A 181 -2.02 20.07 -5.70
N ARG A 182 -1.14 19.40 -6.44
CA ARG A 182 0.18 18.97 -5.95
C ARG A 182 1.11 20.15 -5.64
N LEU A 183 1.05 21.19 -6.44
CA LEU A 183 1.82 22.43 -6.21
C LEU A 183 1.33 23.19 -4.98
N THR A 184 0.02 23.28 -4.80
CA THR A 184 -0.59 24.08 -3.71
C THR A 184 -0.65 23.33 -2.38
N GLN A 185 -0.69 21.99 -2.41
CA GLN A 185 -0.85 21.13 -1.24
C GLN A 185 0.12 19.92 -1.31
N PRO A 186 1.44 20.13 -1.35
CA PRO A 186 2.42 19.06 -1.53
C PRO A 186 2.32 17.98 -0.44
N GLU A 187 1.91 18.36 0.78
CA GLU A 187 1.78 17.45 1.91
C GLU A 187 0.77 16.30 1.68
N LEU A 188 -0.25 16.54 0.83
CA LEU A 188 -1.25 15.50 0.51
C LEU A 188 -0.69 14.40 -0.39
N PHE A 189 0.44 14.66 -1.05
CA PHE A 189 1.09 13.75 -2.00
C PHE A 189 2.41 13.20 -1.51
N LYS A 190 2.79 13.54 -0.27
CA LYS A 190 3.96 13.01 0.40
C LYS A 190 3.61 11.76 1.18
N GLY A 191 4.36 10.68 0.94
CA GLY A 191 4.24 9.45 1.71
C GLY A 191 4.89 9.56 3.09
N ILE A 192 4.94 8.45 3.81
CA ILE A 192 5.59 8.36 5.12
C ILE A 192 7.08 8.17 4.91
N GLU A 193 7.90 9.09 5.39
CA GLU A 193 9.34 9.00 5.31
C GLU A 193 9.88 7.86 6.19
N CYS A 194 10.90 7.18 5.71
CA CYS A 194 11.59 6.12 6.44
C CYS A 194 12.72 6.62 7.34
N GLY A 195 13.11 7.88 7.19
CA GLY A 195 14.21 8.51 7.93
C GLY A 195 15.58 8.28 7.28
N ILE A 196 15.61 7.94 6.00
CA ILE A 196 16.85 7.82 5.21
C ILE A 196 16.67 8.69 3.96
N SER A 197 17.35 9.86 3.93
CA SER A 197 17.15 10.90 2.93
C SER A 197 17.37 10.41 1.50
N ASN A 198 18.36 9.52 1.30
CA ASN A 198 18.64 8.92 0.00
C ASN A 198 17.49 8.06 -0.53
N ILE A 199 16.68 7.47 0.34
CA ILE A 199 15.48 6.73 -0.05
C ILE A 199 14.31 7.71 -0.18
N ASP A 200 14.08 8.52 0.85
CA ASP A 200 12.92 9.39 0.95
C ASP A 200 12.85 10.43 -0.18
N SER A 201 14.00 10.99 -0.59
CA SER A 201 14.09 11.92 -1.72
C SER A 201 13.73 11.30 -3.08
N LYS A 202 13.90 9.99 -3.24
CA LYS A 202 13.61 9.27 -4.50
C LYS A 202 12.23 8.65 -4.53
N THR A 203 11.71 8.23 -3.38
CA THR A 203 10.40 7.57 -3.26
C THR A 203 9.28 8.53 -2.87
N PHE A 204 9.62 9.75 -2.45
CA PHE A 204 8.69 10.69 -1.82
C PHE A 204 7.99 10.10 -0.59
N GLY A 205 8.64 9.15 0.11
CA GLY A 205 8.09 8.38 1.21
C GLY A 205 7.21 7.20 0.78
N TRP A 206 6.78 6.42 1.76
CA TRP A 206 5.94 5.23 1.55
C TRP A 206 4.49 5.62 1.33
N MET A 207 3.97 5.39 0.12
CA MET A 207 2.60 5.76 -0.24
C MET A 207 1.58 4.71 0.22
N PRO A 208 0.33 5.13 0.53
CA PRO A 208 -0.74 4.20 0.87
C PRO A 208 -0.91 3.08 -0.16
N GLY A 209 -1.13 1.86 0.33
CA GLY A 209 -1.31 0.67 -0.51
C GLY A 209 -0.03 0.10 -1.12
N GLN A 210 1.14 0.62 -0.77
CA GLN A 210 2.45 0.06 -1.15
C GLN A 210 2.92 -1.00 -0.15
N ILE A 211 3.70 -1.97 -0.62
CA ILE A 211 4.46 -2.91 0.20
C ILE A 211 5.95 -2.66 -0.02
N ILE A 212 6.65 -2.41 1.06
CA ILE A 212 8.08 -2.16 1.12
C ILE A 212 8.75 -3.31 1.87
N VAL A 213 9.78 -3.89 1.29
CA VAL A 213 10.45 -5.06 1.83
C VAL A 213 11.94 -4.81 1.99
N PHE A 214 12.46 -4.96 3.21
CA PHE A 214 13.89 -5.05 3.46
C PHE A 214 14.35 -6.51 3.41
N LEU A 215 15.28 -6.81 2.52
CA LEU A 215 15.85 -8.12 2.32
C LEU A 215 17.20 -8.20 3.03
N ALA A 216 17.37 -9.14 3.98
CA ALA A 216 18.63 -9.28 4.70
C ALA A 216 18.91 -10.71 5.11
N PRO A 217 20.19 -11.10 5.29
CA PRO A 217 20.53 -12.38 5.90
C PRO A 217 20.05 -12.48 7.35
N SER A 218 20.06 -13.68 7.90
CA SER A 218 19.78 -13.87 9.33
C SER A 218 20.69 -12.98 10.18
N SER A 219 20.14 -12.34 11.20
CA SER A 219 20.81 -11.32 12.03
C SER A 219 21.41 -10.14 11.23
N GLY A 220 20.93 -9.87 10.02
CA GLY A 220 21.40 -8.78 9.15
C GLY A 220 20.88 -7.38 9.54
N GLY A 221 20.09 -7.28 10.61
CA GLY A 221 19.56 -5.99 11.09
C GLY A 221 18.14 -5.67 10.58
N LYS A 222 17.40 -6.65 10.06
CA LYS A 222 16.01 -6.48 9.57
C LYS A 222 15.13 -5.72 10.55
N SER A 223 14.95 -6.28 11.75
CA SER A 223 14.10 -5.70 12.80
C SER A 223 14.59 -4.32 13.26
N VAL A 224 15.93 -4.10 13.22
CA VAL A 224 16.51 -2.77 13.53
C VAL A 224 16.09 -1.75 12.48
N MET A 225 16.16 -2.10 11.19
CA MET A 225 15.73 -1.22 10.09
C MET A 225 14.24 -0.91 10.16
N LEU A 226 13.40 -1.96 10.38
CA LEU A 226 11.97 -1.79 10.52
C LEU A 226 11.61 -0.87 11.70
N LEU A 227 12.26 -1.07 12.86
CA LEU A 227 12.01 -0.29 14.05
C LEU A 227 12.44 1.18 13.87
N ASN A 228 13.61 1.44 13.26
CA ASN A 228 14.06 2.81 12.99
C ASN A 228 13.09 3.55 12.07
N SER A 229 12.67 2.94 10.96
CA SER A 229 11.69 3.54 10.05
C SER A 229 10.33 3.74 10.72
N ALA A 230 9.88 2.79 11.53
CA ALA A 230 8.63 2.90 12.28
C ALA A 230 8.66 4.03 13.32
N LEU A 231 9.78 4.15 14.04
CA LEU A 231 9.95 5.20 15.04
C LEU A 231 10.05 6.59 14.38
N HIS A 232 10.75 6.70 13.25
CA HIS A 232 10.78 7.93 12.45
C HIS A 232 9.37 8.33 11.99
N ALA A 233 8.61 7.40 11.44
CA ALA A 233 7.22 7.62 11.05
C ALA A 233 6.36 8.14 12.22
N ASN A 234 6.53 7.57 13.42
CA ASN A 234 5.75 7.99 14.59
C ASN A 234 6.23 9.33 15.17
N LYS A 235 7.54 9.49 15.40
CA LYS A 235 8.11 10.65 16.12
C LYS A 235 8.24 11.89 15.24
N VAL A 236 8.71 11.70 14.01
CA VAL A 236 9.00 12.81 13.08
C VAL A 236 7.78 13.09 12.21
N CYS A 237 7.26 12.07 11.51
CA CYS A 237 6.11 12.25 10.62
C CYS A 237 4.77 12.30 11.36
N LYS A 238 4.73 12.09 12.68
CA LYS A 238 3.51 12.11 13.52
C LYS A 238 2.43 11.14 13.03
N LYS A 239 2.84 9.93 12.63
CA LYS A 239 1.95 8.89 12.10
C LYS A 239 1.64 7.83 13.16
N LYS A 240 0.43 7.28 13.10
CA LYS A 240 -0.01 6.15 13.92
C LYS A 240 0.61 4.87 13.37
N VAL A 241 1.30 4.11 14.20
CA VAL A 241 2.03 2.90 13.79
C VAL A 241 1.45 1.68 14.49
N LEU A 242 1.12 0.65 13.72
CA LEU A 242 0.89 -0.70 14.19
C LEU A 242 2.10 -1.56 13.82
N TYR A 243 2.83 -2.05 14.83
CA TYR A 243 4.01 -2.90 14.66
C TYR A 243 3.69 -4.33 15.12
N LEU A 244 3.58 -5.24 14.18
CA LEU A 244 3.34 -6.66 14.43
C LEU A 244 4.67 -7.41 14.48
N SER A 245 4.98 -8.03 15.61
CA SER A 245 6.16 -8.88 15.76
C SER A 245 5.76 -10.34 15.83
N PHE A 246 6.18 -11.11 14.82
CA PHE A 246 6.00 -12.56 14.75
C PHE A 246 7.29 -13.33 15.08
N GLU A 247 8.33 -12.64 15.55
CA GLU A 247 9.62 -13.24 15.90
C GLU A 247 10.01 -13.01 17.37
N MET A 248 9.63 -11.85 17.93
CA MET A 248 10.06 -11.46 19.27
C MET A 248 8.87 -11.25 20.21
N ASN A 249 9.06 -11.54 21.49
CA ASN A 249 8.07 -11.22 22.50
C ASN A 249 7.98 -9.70 22.78
N SER A 250 6.91 -9.29 23.45
CA SER A 250 6.60 -7.89 23.75
C SER A 250 7.71 -7.18 24.55
N TRP A 251 8.31 -7.88 25.51
CA TRP A 251 9.39 -7.32 26.33
C TRP A 251 10.63 -7.00 25.48
N LEU A 252 11.06 -7.90 24.60
CA LEU A 252 12.22 -7.66 23.72
C LEU A 252 11.94 -6.53 22.71
N CYS A 253 10.70 -6.42 22.21
CA CYS A 253 10.29 -5.30 21.37
C CYS A 253 10.41 -3.98 22.14
N LEU A 254 9.90 -3.94 23.37
CA LEU A 254 9.95 -2.74 24.22
C LEU A 254 11.40 -2.36 24.57
N LEU A 255 12.27 -3.32 24.91
CA LEU A 255 13.68 -3.04 25.19
C LEU A 255 14.38 -2.39 24.01
N ARG A 256 14.16 -2.90 22.79
CA ARG A 256 14.73 -2.29 21.57
C ARG A 256 14.17 -0.91 21.29
N HIS A 257 12.86 -0.73 21.50
CA HIS A 257 12.20 0.57 21.36
C HIS A 257 12.80 1.59 22.34
N VAL A 258 12.96 1.23 23.61
CA VAL A 258 13.53 2.09 24.64
C VAL A 258 14.99 2.43 24.32
N SER A 259 15.80 1.41 23.94
CA SER A 259 17.19 1.61 23.56
C SER A 259 17.33 2.62 22.41
N LEU A 260 16.53 2.47 21.36
CA LEU A 260 16.56 3.38 20.21
C LEU A 260 16.00 4.77 20.55
N ASN A 261 14.86 4.81 21.26
CA ASN A 261 14.15 6.06 21.50
C ASN A 261 14.84 7.01 22.49
N PHE A 262 15.54 6.44 23.47
CA PHE A 262 16.23 7.20 24.53
C PHE A 262 17.76 7.17 24.40
N GLU A 263 18.26 6.51 23.36
CA GLU A 263 19.70 6.36 23.09
C GLU A 263 20.48 5.78 24.30
N ILE A 264 19.88 4.75 24.93
CA ILE A 264 20.50 4.00 26.03
C ILE A 264 20.99 2.65 25.48
N PRO A 265 22.22 2.20 25.84
CA PRO A 265 22.75 0.93 25.39
C PRO A 265 21.80 -0.24 25.65
N TYR A 266 21.52 -1.04 24.60
CA TYR A 266 20.58 -2.17 24.71
C TYR A 266 20.97 -3.16 25.80
N ASP A 267 22.29 -3.45 25.92
CA ASP A 267 22.79 -4.41 26.91
C ASP A 267 22.68 -3.88 28.35
N GLN A 268 22.77 -2.55 28.56
CA GLN A 268 22.54 -1.90 29.84
C GLN A 268 21.09 -2.06 30.28
N ILE A 269 20.13 -1.81 29.40
CA ILE A 269 18.69 -1.99 29.70
C ILE A 269 18.39 -3.45 29.98
N LYS A 270 18.90 -4.36 29.12
CA LYS A 270 18.70 -5.81 29.25
C LYS A 270 19.35 -6.37 30.53
N GLY A 271 20.49 -5.86 30.91
CA GLY A 271 21.23 -6.24 32.11
C GLY A 271 20.66 -5.68 33.42
N THR A 272 19.60 -4.85 33.35
CA THR A 272 19.01 -4.13 34.51
C THR A 272 19.99 -3.19 35.20
N ASP A 273 20.91 -2.57 34.44
CA ASP A 273 21.97 -1.69 34.94
C ASP A 273 21.69 -0.20 34.66
N LEU A 274 20.42 0.17 34.80
CA LEU A 274 19.95 1.55 34.62
C LEU A 274 20.14 2.36 35.91
N SER A 275 20.66 3.55 35.78
CA SER A 275 20.64 4.53 36.85
C SER A 275 19.22 5.02 37.16
N PRO A 276 18.95 5.54 38.37
CA PRO A 276 17.65 6.12 38.71
C PRO A 276 17.21 7.26 37.77
N ASP A 277 18.15 8.05 37.29
CA ASP A 277 17.88 9.17 36.38
C ASP A 277 17.50 8.68 34.95
N GLU A 278 18.19 7.65 34.45
CA GLU A 278 17.84 7.00 33.17
C GLU A 278 16.47 6.33 33.27
N MET A 279 16.18 5.61 34.35
CA MET A 279 14.88 5.01 34.58
C MET A 279 13.77 6.07 34.62
N LYS A 280 14.01 7.20 35.27
CA LYS A 280 13.07 8.32 35.30
C LYS A 280 12.86 8.91 33.92
N THR A 281 13.94 9.11 33.16
CA THR A 281 13.89 9.63 31.77
C THR A 281 13.06 8.72 30.88
N ILE A 282 13.26 7.40 30.96
CA ILE A 282 12.46 6.41 30.22
C ILE A 282 10.99 6.49 30.62
N TYR A 283 10.72 6.48 31.94
CA TYR A 283 9.34 6.48 32.45
C TYR A 283 8.60 7.75 32.01
N ASP A 284 9.18 8.92 32.24
CA ASP A 284 8.58 10.21 31.90
C ASP A 284 8.41 10.35 30.37
N GLY A 285 9.39 9.87 29.61
CA GLY A 285 9.34 9.92 28.15
C GLY A 285 8.31 8.96 27.52
N LEU A 286 8.12 7.77 28.09
CA LEU A 286 7.07 6.85 27.63
C LEU A 286 5.68 7.38 28.00
N LYS A 287 5.51 7.92 29.22
CA LYS A 287 4.26 8.51 29.67
C LYS A 287 3.87 9.74 28.87
N GLY A 288 4.83 10.57 28.47
CA GLY A 288 4.59 11.75 27.64
C GLY A 288 4.16 11.44 26.19
N GLN A 289 4.10 10.17 25.78
CA GLN A 289 3.61 9.76 24.47
C GLN A 289 2.10 9.47 24.42
N GLU A 290 1.42 9.48 25.58
CA GLU A 290 -0.02 9.14 25.67
C GLU A 290 -0.91 10.06 24.84
N ASP A 291 -0.55 11.34 24.69
CA ASP A 291 -1.31 12.34 23.92
C ASP A 291 -0.91 12.41 22.42
N GLY A 292 0.06 11.60 21.99
CA GLY A 292 0.59 11.59 20.62
C GLY A 292 -0.08 10.54 19.73
N PRO A 293 0.38 10.45 18.46
CA PRO A 293 0.00 9.33 17.60
C PRO A 293 0.51 8.03 18.22
N TYR A 294 -0.36 7.02 18.33
CA TYR A 294 0.01 5.77 18.97
C TYR A 294 1.11 5.02 18.21
N PHE A 295 1.97 4.35 18.97
CA PHE A 295 2.86 3.31 18.49
C PHE A 295 2.48 2.02 19.22
N GLU A 296 1.74 1.14 18.55
CA GLU A 296 1.23 -0.07 19.16
C GLU A 296 2.02 -1.29 18.69
N TYR A 297 2.55 -2.03 19.67
CA TYR A 297 3.08 -3.36 19.44
C TYR A 297 1.99 -4.39 19.62
N ASP A 298 1.88 -5.28 18.66
CA ASP A 298 1.13 -6.52 18.80
C ASP A 298 2.08 -7.69 18.57
N VAL A 299 2.10 -8.61 19.52
CA VAL A 299 3.00 -9.76 19.50
C VAL A 299 2.15 -11.02 19.58
N ASN A 300 1.81 -11.58 18.43
CA ASN A 300 1.09 -12.83 18.33
C ASN A 300 1.88 -13.83 17.50
N MET A 301 2.53 -14.76 18.19
CA MET A 301 3.28 -15.85 17.56
C MET A 301 2.42 -17.07 17.21
N GLU A 302 1.17 -17.13 17.72
CA GLU A 302 0.29 -18.29 17.57
C GLU A 302 -0.55 -18.22 16.28
N ASP A 303 -0.94 -17.02 15.85
CA ASP A 303 -1.78 -16.80 14.66
C ASP A 303 -1.22 -15.69 13.74
N PRO A 304 -0.03 -15.87 13.13
CA PRO A 304 0.57 -14.85 12.26
C PRO A 304 -0.07 -14.87 10.86
N THR A 305 -1.37 -14.59 10.79
CA THR A 305 -2.18 -14.67 9.57
C THR A 305 -2.68 -13.31 9.11
N PRO A 306 -2.97 -13.14 7.80
CA PRO A 306 -3.61 -11.92 7.30
C PRO A 306 -4.96 -11.64 7.97
N GLU A 307 -5.72 -12.66 8.32
CA GLU A 307 -7.01 -12.56 9.01
C GLU A 307 -6.84 -11.98 10.43
N TYR A 308 -5.80 -12.39 11.14
CA TYR A 308 -5.48 -11.80 12.44
C TYR A 308 -5.09 -10.32 12.30
N ILE A 309 -4.27 -9.98 11.31
CA ILE A 309 -3.88 -8.58 11.03
C ILE A 309 -5.12 -7.74 10.71
N ASP A 310 -6.04 -8.25 9.89
CA ASP A 310 -7.31 -7.59 9.57
C ASP A 310 -8.14 -7.31 10.83
N GLN A 311 -8.27 -8.31 11.69
CA GLN A 311 -8.98 -8.18 12.98
C GLN A 311 -8.34 -7.08 13.86
N LYS A 312 -7.00 -7.06 13.96
CA LYS A 312 -6.28 -6.08 14.77
C LYS A 312 -6.42 -4.65 14.23
N ILE A 313 -6.36 -4.49 12.92
CA ILE A 313 -6.62 -3.18 12.29
C ILE A 313 -8.04 -2.69 12.58
N ARG A 314 -9.05 -3.57 12.50
CA ARG A 314 -10.45 -3.22 12.83
C ARG A 314 -10.62 -2.82 14.30
N GLU A 315 -9.99 -3.54 15.21
CA GLU A 315 -9.97 -3.20 16.64
C GLU A 315 -9.41 -1.79 16.86
N LEU A 316 -8.28 -1.46 16.23
CA LEU A 316 -7.69 -0.13 16.32
C LEU A 316 -8.57 0.95 15.71
N ILE A 317 -9.19 0.68 14.56
CA ILE A 317 -10.14 1.62 13.94
C ILE A 317 -11.27 1.97 14.88
N ALA A 318 -11.78 0.98 15.62
CA ALA A 318 -12.88 1.16 16.56
C ALA A 318 -12.48 1.89 17.86
N THR A 319 -11.20 1.81 18.27
CA THR A 319 -10.75 2.29 19.60
C THR A 319 -9.84 3.51 19.52
N LYS A 320 -8.85 3.52 18.61
CA LYS A 320 -7.78 4.52 18.53
C LYS A 320 -7.67 5.19 17.16
N GLY A 321 -8.46 4.72 16.19
CA GLY A 321 -8.42 5.17 14.80
C GLY A 321 -7.48 4.34 13.91
N LYS A 322 -7.65 4.48 12.60
CA LYS A 322 -6.91 3.73 11.59
C LYS A 322 -5.39 3.97 11.72
N PRO A 323 -4.55 2.91 11.68
CA PRO A 323 -3.10 3.08 11.56
C PRO A 323 -2.73 3.75 10.24
N ASP A 324 -1.69 4.57 10.25
CA ASP A 324 -1.12 5.19 9.05
C ASP A 324 -0.03 4.30 8.43
N LEU A 325 0.68 3.53 9.25
CA LEU A 325 1.73 2.59 8.85
C LEU A 325 1.52 1.24 9.54
N LEU A 326 1.57 0.17 8.75
CA LEU A 326 1.62 -1.20 9.24
C LEU A 326 3.05 -1.75 9.07
N VAL A 327 3.63 -2.25 10.15
CA VAL A 327 4.93 -2.94 10.14
C VAL A 327 4.73 -4.40 10.50
N VAL A 328 5.30 -5.30 9.71
CA VAL A 328 5.24 -6.76 9.92
C VAL A 328 6.66 -7.31 10.02
N ASP A 329 7.07 -7.70 11.21
CA ASP A 329 8.41 -8.22 11.51
C ASP A 329 8.35 -9.72 11.86
N TYR A 330 8.56 -10.64 10.93
CA TYR A 330 8.78 -10.44 9.51
C TYR A 330 7.87 -11.39 8.70
N ILE A 331 7.68 -11.10 7.44
CA ILE A 331 6.72 -11.80 6.58
C ILE A 331 7.02 -13.29 6.43
N GLY A 332 8.27 -13.71 6.62
CA GLY A 332 8.66 -15.12 6.55
C GLY A 332 8.04 -16.01 7.63
N ASN A 333 7.55 -15.44 8.72
CA ASN A 333 6.85 -16.17 9.79
C ASN A 333 5.33 -16.19 9.60
N MET A 334 4.81 -15.51 8.59
CA MET A 334 3.37 -15.52 8.32
C MET A 334 2.89 -16.85 7.75
N THR A 335 1.67 -17.22 8.12
CA THR A 335 0.96 -18.43 7.69
C THR A 335 -0.43 -18.08 7.17
N VAL A 336 -1.21 -19.10 6.79
CA VAL A 336 -2.63 -18.99 6.44
C VAL A 336 -3.47 -19.95 7.27
N ARG A 337 -4.65 -19.51 7.74
CA ARG A 337 -5.55 -20.35 8.58
C ARG A 337 -6.04 -21.60 7.87
N LYS A 338 -6.29 -21.52 6.56
CA LYS A 338 -6.73 -22.67 5.74
C LYS A 338 -5.59 -23.07 4.82
N ALA A 339 -4.58 -23.77 5.38
CA ALA A 339 -3.58 -24.41 4.56
C ALA A 339 -4.25 -25.44 3.64
N THR A 340 -3.97 -25.37 2.34
CA THR A 340 -4.45 -26.39 1.39
C THR A 340 -3.79 -27.72 1.76
N ASN A 341 -4.59 -28.77 1.98
CA ASN A 341 -4.04 -30.09 2.30
C ASN A 341 -3.02 -30.52 1.23
N GLY A 342 -1.77 -30.73 1.66
CA GLY A 342 -0.65 -31.06 0.77
C GLY A 342 0.08 -29.88 0.15
N ALA A 343 -0.31 -28.62 0.45
CA ALA A 343 0.45 -27.46 0.01
C ALA A 343 1.82 -27.40 0.70
N LYS A 344 2.82 -27.00 -0.08
CA LYS A 344 4.17 -26.78 0.45
C LYS A 344 4.23 -25.48 1.24
N ASP A 345 5.15 -25.35 2.19
CA ASP A 345 5.29 -24.15 3.04
C ASP A 345 5.40 -22.85 2.23
N TRP A 346 6.07 -22.87 1.08
CA TRP A 346 6.20 -21.70 0.21
C TRP A 346 4.86 -21.27 -0.44
N GLU A 347 3.93 -22.19 -0.67
CA GLU A 347 2.59 -21.87 -1.21
C GLU A 347 1.76 -21.16 -0.15
N ASN A 348 1.79 -21.63 1.09
CA ASN A 348 1.13 -21.00 2.22
C ASN A 348 1.70 -19.58 2.47
N GLN A 349 3.02 -19.45 2.44
CA GLN A 349 3.68 -18.15 2.56
C GLN A 349 3.28 -17.20 1.42
N SER A 350 3.18 -17.71 0.20
CA SER A 350 2.74 -16.95 -0.97
C SER A 350 1.31 -16.41 -0.81
N GLN A 351 0.40 -17.21 -0.23
CA GLN A 351 -0.96 -16.79 0.07
C GLN A 351 -0.99 -15.75 1.19
N ALA A 352 -0.18 -15.90 2.23
CA ALA A 352 -0.05 -14.92 3.30
C ALA A 352 0.43 -13.55 2.78
N VAL A 353 1.43 -13.56 1.89
CA VAL A 353 1.91 -12.33 1.20
C VAL A 353 0.80 -11.66 0.40
N LYS A 354 0.01 -12.46 -0.33
CA LYS A 354 -1.14 -11.95 -1.10
C LYS A 354 -2.21 -11.37 -0.17
N GLY A 355 -2.48 -12.01 0.94
CA GLY A 355 -3.39 -11.50 1.97
C GLY A 355 -2.92 -10.15 2.52
N LEU A 356 -1.63 -10.02 2.84
CA LEU A 356 -1.05 -8.76 3.29
C LEU A 356 -1.16 -7.64 2.23
N PHE A 357 -0.93 -7.98 0.96
CA PHE A 357 -1.13 -7.05 -0.15
C PHE A 357 -2.58 -6.56 -0.23
N LEU A 358 -3.55 -7.46 -0.09
CA LEU A 358 -4.96 -7.10 -0.10
C LEU A 358 -5.32 -6.20 1.09
N LEU A 359 -4.74 -6.42 2.27
CA LEU A 359 -4.93 -5.56 3.45
C LEU A 359 -4.37 -4.15 3.21
N ALA A 360 -3.15 -4.04 2.64
CA ALA A 360 -2.56 -2.75 2.29
C ALA A 360 -3.48 -1.94 1.38
N LYS A 361 -4.09 -2.58 0.38
CA LYS A 361 -5.05 -1.96 -0.54
C LYS A 361 -6.39 -1.65 0.13
N ARG A 362 -6.94 -2.62 0.90
CA ARG A 362 -8.23 -2.47 1.60
C ARG A 362 -8.23 -1.26 2.53
N TYR A 363 -7.21 -1.13 3.35
CA TYR A 363 -7.11 -0.06 4.33
C TYR A 363 -6.42 1.20 3.81
N ASN A 364 -5.90 1.15 2.57
CA ASN A 364 -5.13 2.23 1.97
C ASN A 364 -4.04 2.73 2.92
N ILE A 365 -3.15 1.81 3.33
CA ILE A 365 -2.00 2.06 4.21
C ILE A 365 -0.74 1.43 3.61
N PRO A 366 0.45 2.04 3.77
CA PRO A 366 1.69 1.39 3.44
C PRO A 366 2.00 0.27 4.42
N VAL A 367 2.61 -0.80 3.90
CA VAL A 367 3.09 -1.93 4.70
C VAL A 367 4.60 -2.03 4.57
N LEU A 368 5.28 -1.95 5.71
CA LEU A 368 6.71 -2.13 5.83
C LEU A 368 7.00 -3.50 6.41
N THR A 369 7.82 -4.29 5.74
CA THR A 369 8.16 -5.64 6.20
C THR A 369 9.59 -6.01 5.85
N ALA A 370 10.02 -7.17 6.29
CA ALA A 370 11.31 -7.73 5.96
C ALA A 370 11.19 -9.20 5.52
N GLN A 371 12.18 -9.67 4.75
CA GLN A 371 12.31 -11.05 4.34
C GLN A 371 13.77 -11.50 4.45
N GLN A 372 13.95 -12.75 4.81
CA GLN A 372 15.28 -13.33 4.87
C GLN A 372 15.78 -13.70 3.47
N ILE A 373 17.03 -13.36 3.17
CA ILE A 373 17.72 -13.79 1.93
C ILE A 373 18.22 -15.22 2.11
N ASN A 374 18.10 -16.03 1.06
CA ASN A 374 18.61 -17.40 1.06
C ASN A 374 20.15 -17.41 1.12
N ARG A 375 20.72 -18.29 1.96
CA ARG A 375 22.17 -18.39 2.17
C ARG A 375 22.93 -18.80 0.90
N ASP A 376 22.31 -19.56 0.02
CA ASP A 376 22.94 -20.03 -1.21
C ASP A 376 23.16 -18.88 -2.21
N THR A 377 22.24 -17.94 -2.29
CA THR A 377 22.38 -16.71 -3.10
C THR A 377 23.56 -15.86 -2.64
N ILE A 378 23.78 -15.79 -1.32
CA ILE A 378 24.95 -15.09 -0.74
C ILE A 378 26.27 -15.83 -1.09
N ARG A 379 26.26 -17.16 -1.12
CA ARG A 379 27.45 -17.95 -1.46
C ARG A 379 27.83 -17.84 -2.93
N ASP A 380 26.87 -17.83 -3.82
CA ASP A 380 27.12 -17.77 -5.27
C ASP A 380 27.61 -16.38 -5.71
N SER A 381 27.14 -15.32 -5.06
CA SER A 381 27.67 -13.97 -5.28
C SER A 381 29.11 -13.78 -4.80
N ARG A 382 29.55 -14.53 -3.75
CA ARG A 382 30.92 -14.54 -3.25
C ARG A 382 31.90 -15.41 -4.07
N LYS A 383 31.39 -16.33 -4.88
CA LYS A 383 32.20 -17.20 -5.76
C LYS A 383 32.62 -16.55 -7.05
N SER A 384 32.03 -15.45 -7.46
CA SER A 384 32.56 -14.67 -8.58
C SER A 384 33.90 -14.08 -8.16
N LYS A 385 34.98 -14.49 -8.81
CA LYS A 385 36.39 -14.16 -8.50
C LYS A 385 36.76 -12.68 -8.59
N ASP A 386 35.83 -11.82 -8.90
CA ASP A 386 35.99 -10.37 -8.84
C ASP A 386 35.64 -9.87 -7.43
N GLU A 387 36.63 -9.85 -6.53
CA GLU A 387 36.56 -9.39 -5.14
C GLU A 387 36.11 -7.93 -4.95
N LYS A 388 35.65 -7.25 -6.02
CA LYS A 388 35.35 -5.82 -6.03
C LYS A 388 33.95 -5.45 -6.55
N LYS A 389 33.06 -6.41 -6.84
CA LYS A 389 31.69 -6.10 -7.20
C LYS A 389 30.78 -6.21 -5.98
N PHE A 390 29.86 -5.23 -5.85
CA PHE A 390 28.69 -5.37 -4.98
C PHE A 390 28.03 -6.73 -5.17
N MET A 391 27.51 -7.32 -4.10
CA MET A 391 26.66 -8.49 -4.23
C MET A 391 25.54 -8.21 -5.25
N SER A 392 25.47 -9.01 -6.29
CA SER A 392 24.35 -8.97 -7.22
C SER A 392 23.16 -9.62 -6.53
N TYR A 393 22.26 -8.79 -6.05
CA TYR A 393 20.99 -9.27 -5.50
C TYR A 393 20.01 -9.45 -6.65
N ASP A 394 19.89 -10.69 -7.12
CA ASP A 394 18.83 -11.06 -8.05
C ASP A 394 17.48 -11.13 -7.32
N GLN A 395 16.39 -10.86 -8.05
CA GLN A 395 15.02 -10.97 -7.53
C GLN A 395 14.70 -12.39 -7.01
N ALA A 396 15.45 -13.40 -7.45
CA ALA A 396 15.39 -14.78 -6.93
C ALA A 396 16.01 -14.96 -5.54
N ALA A 397 16.73 -13.95 -5.01
CA ALA A 397 17.43 -14.03 -3.73
C ALA A 397 16.49 -14.12 -2.50
N ALA A 398 15.24 -13.69 -2.64
CA ALA A 398 14.26 -13.76 -1.56
C ALA A 398 13.80 -15.22 -1.35
N SER A 399 14.08 -15.80 -0.20
CA SER A 399 13.62 -17.14 0.20
C SER A 399 12.10 -17.24 0.10
N GLY A 400 11.57 -18.11 -0.76
CA GLY A 400 10.13 -18.28 -1.00
C GLY A 400 9.46 -17.13 -1.77
N GLY A 401 10.23 -16.22 -2.39
CA GLY A 401 9.82 -14.84 -2.65
C GLY A 401 9.41 -14.44 -4.05
N GLN A 402 9.19 -15.32 -5.03
CA GLN A 402 8.71 -14.85 -6.34
C GLN A 402 7.43 -14.00 -6.21
N ASN A 403 6.45 -14.45 -5.44
CA ASN A 403 5.21 -13.70 -5.25
C ASN A 403 5.41 -12.41 -4.42
N LEU A 404 6.29 -12.43 -3.41
CA LEU A 404 6.63 -11.22 -2.68
C LEU A 404 7.25 -10.18 -3.61
N MET A 405 8.20 -10.60 -4.45
CA MET A 405 8.83 -9.73 -5.43
C MET A 405 7.85 -9.23 -6.49
N HIS A 406 6.83 -10.01 -6.87
CA HIS A 406 5.79 -9.53 -7.78
C HIS A 406 4.88 -8.49 -7.13
N LEU A 407 4.49 -8.66 -5.89
CA LEU A 407 3.51 -7.83 -5.19
C LEU A 407 4.11 -6.58 -4.54
N CYS A 408 5.38 -6.61 -4.07
CA CYS A 408 5.99 -5.44 -3.45
C CYS A 408 6.19 -4.29 -4.43
N THR A 409 6.14 -3.07 -3.91
CA THR A 409 6.47 -1.84 -4.65
C THR A 409 7.97 -1.62 -4.63
N TYR A 410 8.59 -1.74 -3.46
CA TYR A 410 10.02 -1.60 -3.26
C TYR A 410 10.59 -2.82 -2.54
N ALA A 411 11.72 -3.31 -3.02
CA ALA A 411 12.54 -4.29 -2.34
C ALA A 411 13.98 -3.76 -2.26
N ILE A 412 14.49 -3.65 -1.06
CA ILE A 412 15.80 -3.07 -0.75
C ILE A 412 16.62 -4.14 -0.02
N ALA A 413 17.73 -4.56 -0.60
CA ALA A 413 18.61 -5.52 0.05
C ALA A 413 19.60 -4.80 0.97
N MET A 414 19.88 -5.45 2.08
CA MET A 414 20.77 -4.97 3.13
C MET A 414 22.02 -5.87 3.16
N GLU A 415 23.18 -5.29 2.92
CA GLU A 415 24.47 -5.93 3.01
C GLU A 415 25.22 -5.44 4.26
N PRO A 416 25.04 -6.12 5.42
CA PRO A 416 25.63 -5.68 6.67
C PRO A 416 27.12 -6.04 6.76
N ASN A 417 27.94 -5.04 7.06
CA ASN A 417 29.31 -5.24 7.54
C ASN A 417 29.34 -5.07 9.06
N ARG A 418 29.41 -6.20 9.76
CA ARG A 418 29.31 -6.22 11.22
C ARG A 418 30.58 -5.72 11.91
N GLU A 419 31.72 -5.94 11.27
CA GLU A 419 33.02 -5.59 11.79
C GLU A 419 33.21 -4.07 11.85
N HIS A 420 32.70 -3.39 10.83
CA HIS A 420 32.84 -1.94 10.71
C HIS A 420 31.55 -1.15 11.00
N GLY A 421 30.47 -1.82 11.42
CA GLY A 421 29.24 -1.17 11.88
C GLY A 421 28.46 -0.41 10.80
N TYR A 422 28.59 -0.79 9.52
CA TYR A 422 27.79 -0.22 8.43
C TYR A 422 26.97 -1.27 7.69
N CYS A 423 26.02 -0.82 6.91
CA CYS A 423 25.22 -1.65 6.03
C CYS A 423 25.05 -0.94 4.68
N ILE A 424 25.28 -1.65 3.57
CA ILE A 424 25.02 -1.11 2.24
C ILE A 424 23.58 -1.47 1.84
N LEU A 425 22.82 -0.47 1.41
CA LEU A 425 21.48 -0.63 0.90
C LEU A 425 21.51 -0.70 -0.63
N HIS A 426 20.91 -1.75 -1.19
CA HIS A 426 20.86 -1.99 -2.62
C HIS A 426 19.41 -1.97 -3.12
N PRO A 427 19.06 -1.19 -4.16
CA PRO A 427 17.77 -1.29 -4.79
C PRO A 427 17.68 -2.59 -5.60
N VAL A 428 16.77 -3.49 -5.21
CA VAL A 428 16.52 -4.77 -5.92
C VAL A 428 15.31 -4.65 -6.82
N LYS A 429 14.27 -4.02 -6.33
CA LYS A 429 13.08 -3.68 -7.08
C LYS A 429 12.57 -2.31 -6.67
N MET A 430 12.42 -1.44 -7.64
CA MET A 430 11.88 -0.10 -7.46
C MET A 430 10.91 0.15 -8.64
N ARG A 431 9.64 0.41 -8.36
CA ARG A 431 8.64 0.57 -9.45
C ARG A 431 8.71 1.94 -10.12
N ASP A 432 8.84 2.97 -9.32
CA ASP A 432 8.73 4.38 -9.72
C ASP A 432 9.84 5.26 -9.14
N ALA A 433 10.89 4.64 -8.63
CA ALA A 433 12.04 5.31 -8.03
C ALA A 433 13.32 4.51 -8.33
N TRP A 434 14.47 5.13 -8.19
CA TRP A 434 15.75 4.44 -8.25
C TRP A 434 16.81 5.21 -7.46
N PHE A 435 17.70 4.50 -6.80
CA PHE A 435 18.89 5.04 -6.18
C PHE A 435 20.09 4.11 -6.39
N ASN A 436 21.30 4.66 -6.36
CA ASN A 436 22.51 3.84 -6.39
C ASN A 436 22.74 3.21 -5.00
N PRO A 437 23.37 2.04 -4.91
CA PRO A 437 23.74 1.47 -3.63
C PRO A 437 24.54 2.46 -2.78
N PHE A 438 24.17 2.59 -1.51
CA PHE A 438 24.83 3.50 -0.58
C PHE A 438 24.93 2.89 0.82
N PRO A 439 25.97 3.22 1.61
CA PRO A 439 26.15 2.76 2.96
C PRO A 439 25.42 3.64 3.97
N ILE A 440 24.95 3.00 5.04
CA ILE A 440 24.40 3.62 6.24
C ILE A 440 25.13 3.07 7.46
N ARG A 441 25.16 3.81 8.55
CA ARG A 441 25.68 3.33 9.84
C ARG A 441 24.62 2.51 10.57
N MET A 442 25.03 1.36 11.09
CA MET A 442 24.20 0.51 11.96
C MET A 442 24.85 0.39 13.33
N ASN A 443 24.44 1.24 14.25
CA ASN A 443 24.90 1.14 15.64
C ASN A 443 24.03 0.12 16.39
N ARG A 444 24.62 -1.01 16.73
CA ARG A 444 23.93 -2.11 17.41
C ARG A 444 23.74 -1.89 18.90
N GLU A 445 24.59 -1.10 19.49
CA GLU A 445 24.54 -0.75 20.91
C GLU A 445 23.20 -0.05 21.24
N PHE A 446 22.77 0.84 20.35
CA PHE A 446 21.54 1.61 20.51
C PHE A 446 20.42 1.16 19.56
N ASN A 447 20.60 0.06 18.81
CA ASN A 447 19.71 -0.34 17.72
C ASN A 447 19.41 0.78 16.72
N LYS A 448 20.36 1.68 16.50
CA LYS A 448 20.18 2.93 15.74
C LYS A 448 20.75 2.82 14.33
N VAL A 449 19.97 3.31 13.36
CA VAL A 449 20.39 3.52 11.97
C VAL A 449 20.54 5.01 11.74
N THR A 450 21.68 5.42 11.17
CA THR A 450 21.94 6.82 10.80
C THR A 450 22.58 6.88 9.42
N GLU A 451 22.38 7.99 8.76
CA GLU A 451 23.11 8.27 7.52
C GLU A 451 24.58 8.56 7.84
N LEU A 452 25.44 8.28 6.89
CA LEU A 452 26.83 8.63 6.88
C LEU A 452 27.01 9.94 6.11
N ASP A 453 28.01 10.73 6.46
CA ASP A 453 28.37 11.87 5.64
C ASP A 453 28.93 11.43 4.28
N GLU A 454 29.03 12.37 3.33
CA GLU A 454 29.43 12.07 1.96
C GLU A 454 30.87 11.50 1.89
N GLU A 455 31.76 11.95 2.76
CA GLU A 455 33.14 11.48 2.81
C GLU A 455 33.21 10.02 3.30
N GLU A 456 32.52 9.68 4.38
CA GLU A 456 32.42 8.31 4.92
C GLU A 456 31.76 7.38 3.89
N GLN A 457 30.68 7.84 3.22
CA GLN A 457 30.02 7.06 2.17
C GLN A 457 31.00 6.75 1.03
N ASN A 458 31.72 7.76 0.54
CA ASN A 458 32.69 7.61 -0.55
C ASN A 458 33.85 6.66 -0.17
N GLN A 459 34.34 6.74 1.06
CA GLN A 459 35.39 5.84 1.56
C GLN A 459 34.91 4.38 1.54
N ILE A 460 33.71 4.11 2.06
CA ILE A 460 33.15 2.76 2.08
C ILE A 460 32.88 2.25 0.66
N LEU A 461 32.31 3.07 -0.22
CA LEU A 461 32.04 2.70 -1.62
C LEU A 461 33.33 2.40 -2.38
N ALA A 462 34.41 3.14 -2.11
CA ALA A 462 35.73 2.88 -2.71
C ALA A 462 36.30 1.52 -2.28
N LEU A 463 36.07 1.08 -1.02
CA LEU A 463 36.45 -0.27 -0.56
C LEU A 463 35.74 -1.36 -1.36
N HIS A 464 34.50 -1.10 -1.81
CA HIS A 464 33.72 -2.02 -2.65
C HIS A 464 33.95 -1.84 -4.15
N GLY A 465 34.95 -1.01 -4.56
CA GLY A 465 35.36 -0.85 -5.97
C GLY A 465 34.45 0.04 -6.79
N VAL A 466 33.57 0.82 -6.15
CA VAL A 466 32.78 1.84 -6.84
C VAL A 466 33.66 3.05 -7.09
N ALA A 467 33.76 3.50 -8.35
CA ALA A 467 34.49 4.71 -8.70
C ALA A 467 33.70 5.92 -8.15
N THR A 468 34.22 6.52 -7.11
CA THR A 468 33.75 7.82 -6.60
C THR A 468 34.55 8.90 -7.35
N GLY A 469 33.87 9.93 -7.87
CA GLY A 469 34.48 10.96 -8.72
C GLY A 469 35.61 11.77 -8.08
N ASN A 470 36.04 11.45 -6.86
CA ASN A 470 37.10 12.12 -6.14
C ASN A 470 38.42 11.34 -6.19
N THR A 471 39.40 11.86 -6.93
CA THR A 471 40.74 11.29 -7.12
C THR A 471 41.55 11.20 -5.82
N ALA A 472 41.18 11.91 -4.76
CA ALA A 472 41.86 11.94 -3.47
C ALA A 472 41.81 10.63 -2.66
N VAL A 473 40.77 9.79 -2.87
CA VAL A 473 40.59 8.53 -2.14
C VAL A 473 41.62 7.46 -2.54
N LYS A 474 42.28 7.62 -3.70
CA LYS A 474 43.34 6.68 -4.13
C LYS A 474 44.62 6.72 -3.29
N GLU A 475 44.86 7.81 -2.56
CA GLU A 475 46.07 7.94 -1.74
C GLU A 475 45.91 7.39 -0.32
N VAL A 476 44.72 7.49 0.28
CA VAL A 476 44.46 6.98 1.65
C VAL A 476 44.51 5.46 1.69
N LEU A 477 44.11 4.76 0.63
CA LEU A 477 44.20 3.29 0.57
C LEU A 477 45.61 2.71 0.45
N LYS A 478 46.63 3.57 0.33
CA LYS A 478 48.03 3.13 0.26
C LYS A 478 48.73 3.10 1.62
N THR A 479 48.16 3.69 2.65
CA THR A 479 48.87 3.94 3.91
C THR A 479 48.56 2.96 5.03
N ASP A 480 47.47 2.20 4.98
CA ASP A 480 47.10 1.29 6.07
C ASP A 480 47.16 -0.19 5.68
N ARG A 481 48.38 -0.70 5.45
CA ARG A 481 48.68 -2.13 5.53
C ARG A 481 49.78 -2.37 6.54
N PRO A 482 49.53 -3.14 7.61
CA PRO A 482 50.54 -3.43 8.63
C PRO A 482 51.69 -4.35 8.16
N ASP A 483 51.66 -4.89 6.98
CA ASP A 483 52.53 -6.03 6.60
C ASP A 483 53.40 -5.77 5.35
N GLY A 484 53.90 -4.64 5.10
CA GLY A 484 55.12 -4.37 4.31
C GLY A 484 55.33 -5.16 2.99
N LYS A 485 54.30 -5.72 2.34
CA LYS A 485 54.49 -6.46 1.10
C LYS A 485 54.05 -5.66 -0.15
N THR A 486 54.96 -5.58 -1.09
CA THR A 486 54.92 -4.83 -2.34
C THR A 486 53.69 -5.14 -3.22
N PRO A 487 53.10 -4.15 -3.91
CA PRO A 487 51.90 -4.35 -4.72
C PRO A 487 52.19 -5.13 -6.00
N ILE A 488 51.36 -6.11 -6.30
CA ILE A 488 51.38 -6.86 -7.56
C ILE A 488 50.94 -5.92 -8.69
N LYS A 489 51.79 -5.74 -9.70
CA LYS A 489 51.48 -5.01 -10.91
C LYS A 489 50.34 -5.68 -11.66
N ARG A 490 49.25 -4.97 -11.89
CA ARG A 490 48.20 -5.41 -12.81
C ARG A 490 48.57 -5.05 -14.24
N SER A 491 48.57 -6.06 -15.11
CA SER A 491 48.63 -5.88 -16.58
C SER A 491 47.30 -5.32 -17.06
N THR A 492 47.35 -4.18 -17.73
CA THR A 492 46.27 -3.67 -18.56
C THR A 492 46.22 -4.51 -19.81
N SER A 493 45.19 -5.33 -20.00
CA SER A 493 44.88 -5.92 -21.28
C SER A 493 44.04 -4.95 -22.11
N SER A 494 44.61 -4.62 -23.25
CA SER A 494 44.12 -3.79 -24.33
C SER A 494 42.76 -4.25 -24.87
N VAL A 495 41.94 -3.26 -25.16
CA VAL A 495 40.76 -3.36 -26.02
C VAL A 495 41.21 -3.64 -27.45
N HIS A 496 40.71 -4.70 -28.08
CA HIS A 496 40.86 -4.95 -29.49
C HIS A 496 39.84 -4.14 -30.27
N ASP A 497 40.40 -3.45 -31.28
CA ASP A 497 39.72 -2.82 -32.42
C ASP A 497 38.87 -3.83 -33.21
N GLU A 498 37.65 -3.45 -33.52
CA GLU A 498 37.04 -3.85 -34.79
C GLU A 498 36.56 -2.60 -35.54
N LYS A 499 37.27 -2.37 -36.66
CA LYS A 499 36.88 -1.47 -37.73
C LYS A 499 35.79 -2.13 -38.57
N ALA A 500 34.76 -1.41 -38.95
CA ALA A 500 34.47 -1.05 -40.34
C ALA A 500 33.06 -0.52 -40.58
N LEU A 501 33.00 0.50 -41.42
CA LEU A 501 31.94 1.00 -42.32
C LEU A 501 30.88 1.92 -41.64
N GLY A 502 31.04 3.22 -41.71
CA GLY A 502 30.82 4.12 -42.87
C GLY A 502 29.38 4.59 -42.96
N ASN A 503 29.09 5.77 -42.55
CA ASN A 503 28.56 6.92 -43.28
C ASN A 503 27.87 7.94 -42.39
N GLU A 504 28.20 9.14 -42.70
CA GLU A 504 27.82 10.45 -42.23
C GLU A 504 26.31 10.65 -42.03
N THR A 505 25.93 11.31 -40.92
CA THR A 505 25.12 12.55 -40.94
C THR A 505 25.29 13.25 -39.61
N GLU A 506 25.73 14.49 -39.69
CA GLU A 506 25.73 15.50 -38.61
C GLU A 506 24.28 15.76 -38.16
N GLU A 507 24.01 15.65 -36.91
CA GLU A 507 22.90 16.35 -36.25
C GLU A 507 23.31 16.72 -34.80
N ASP A 508 23.04 17.95 -34.47
CA ASP A 508 23.47 18.73 -33.33
C ASP A 508 23.21 18.05 -31.96
N GLU A 509 24.30 17.82 -31.21
CA GLU A 509 24.23 17.49 -29.79
C GLU A 509 23.91 18.78 -28.96
N GLU A 510 22.67 18.96 -28.54
CA GLU A 510 22.33 19.87 -27.46
C GLU A 510 22.81 19.26 -26.12
N GLU A 511 23.80 19.89 -25.53
CA GLU A 511 24.32 19.58 -24.21
C GLU A 511 23.22 19.75 -23.14
N PHE A 512 22.83 18.65 -22.52
CA PHE A 512 21.94 18.62 -21.36
C PHE A 512 22.72 19.02 -20.11
N THR A 513 22.62 20.28 -19.70
CA THR A 513 23.15 20.74 -18.42
C THR A 513 22.24 20.29 -17.27
N PRO A 514 22.75 19.64 -16.21
CA PRO A 514 21.94 19.30 -15.05
C PRO A 514 21.53 20.57 -14.28
N ILE A 515 20.25 20.68 -13.96
CA ILE A 515 19.66 21.75 -13.16
C ILE A 515 20.18 21.62 -11.72
N ASN A 516 20.91 22.63 -11.27
CA ASN A 516 21.41 22.74 -9.90
C ASN A 516 20.32 23.38 -9.03
N PHE A 517 19.91 22.71 -7.96
CA PHE A 517 18.80 23.12 -7.08
C PHE A 517 19.19 24.06 -5.93
N ASP A 518 20.39 24.64 -5.98
CA ASP A 518 20.88 25.58 -4.93
C ASP A 518 20.81 27.05 -5.39
N ASP A 519 19.62 27.51 -5.78
CA ASP A 519 19.45 28.95 -6.03
C ASP A 519 18.10 29.39 -5.45
N ASP A 520 18.16 30.17 -4.37
CA ASP A 520 17.05 30.90 -3.74
C ASP A 520 16.45 31.92 -4.71
N ARG A 521 15.76 31.46 -5.75
CA ARG A 521 14.91 32.30 -6.58
C ARG A 521 13.47 32.02 -6.27
N GLU A 522 12.76 33.04 -5.80
CA GLU A 522 11.31 33.09 -5.75
C GLU A 522 10.74 32.48 -7.04
N LEU A 523 9.97 31.40 -6.89
CA LEU A 523 9.23 30.75 -7.98
C LEU A 523 8.23 31.75 -8.54
N SER A 524 8.61 32.50 -9.59
CA SER A 524 7.68 33.28 -10.38
C SER A 524 6.78 32.32 -11.16
N VAL A 525 5.49 32.50 -11.00
CA VAL A 525 4.46 31.76 -11.75
C VAL A 525 4.71 31.96 -13.26
N PRO A 526 4.76 30.90 -14.06
CA PRO A 526 4.98 31.01 -15.50
C PRO A 526 3.90 31.88 -16.18
N ASP A 527 4.31 32.71 -17.14
CA ASP A 527 3.44 33.69 -17.85
C ASP A 527 2.16 33.12 -18.47
N TRP A 528 2.10 31.82 -18.75
CA TRP A 528 0.89 31.16 -19.25
C TRP A 528 -0.22 31.00 -18.21
N MET A 529 0.07 31.15 -16.90
CA MET A 529 -0.91 31.18 -15.80
C MET A 529 -1.59 32.56 -15.63
N LEU A 530 -1.10 33.60 -16.29
CA LEU A 530 -1.62 34.97 -16.13
C LEU A 530 -2.66 35.37 -17.18
N TYR A 531 -3.01 34.49 -18.12
CA TYR A 531 -4.03 34.76 -19.13
C TYR A 531 -5.32 33.99 -18.89
N GLU A 532 -6.13 34.47 -17.95
CA GLU A 532 -7.58 34.28 -17.96
C GLU A 532 -8.25 35.46 -17.28
N SER A 533 -8.53 36.49 -18.08
CA SER A 533 -9.65 37.38 -17.86
C SER A 533 -9.92 38.15 -19.18
N HIS A 534 -10.79 37.55 -20.00
CA HIS A 534 -11.78 38.32 -20.78
C HIS A 534 -12.77 37.33 -21.35
#